data_4ec092391c01a3e89578d8676e69de10
#
_entry.id   4ec092391c01a3e89578d8676e69de10
#
_cell.length_a   1.000
_cell.length_b   1.000
_cell.length_c   1.000
_cell.angle_alpha   90.00
_cell.angle_beta   90.00
_cell.angle_gamma   90.00
#
_symmetry.space_group_name_H-M   'P 1'
#
loop_
_entity.id
_entity.type
_entity.pdbx_description
1 polymer ?
#
loop_
_entity_poly.entity_id
_entity_poly.type
_entity_poly.pdbx_seq_one_letter_code
_entity_poly.pdbx_strand_id
1 'polypeptide(L)'
;MDEHLIQLEHEGWEALATSQVAARSYWSHLLADDAVMLFPGGVRLDGKQAILESIAVQPWKSFELADVRLHELGAGVGACIYRVTAQREGAPAYSALVSSTYCRQEDGWRLAIHQQTPV
;
A
#
# COMPACT_ATOMS: atom_id res chain seq x y z
N MET A 1 -6.80 -1.47 -18.97
CA MET A 1 -6.49 -1.12 -17.56
C MET A 1 -5.13 -0.47 -17.49
N ASP A 2 -5.01 0.53 -16.70
CA ASP A 2 -3.77 1.30 -16.55
C ASP A 2 -2.78 0.56 -15.65
N GLU A 3 -1.70 0.05 -16.22
CA GLU A 3 -0.64 -0.64 -15.47
C GLU A 3 0.09 0.28 -14.48
N HIS A 4 -0.16 1.58 -14.56
CA HIS A 4 0.40 2.54 -13.63
C HIS A 4 0.09 2.21 -12.17
N LEU A 5 -1.05 1.55 -11.89
CA LEU A 5 -1.40 1.15 -10.54
C LEU A 5 -0.42 0.13 -9.96
N ILE A 6 0.10 -0.78 -10.79
CA ILE A 6 1.14 -1.74 -10.36
C ILE A 6 2.39 -0.98 -9.93
N GLN A 7 2.78 0.01 -10.73
CA GLN A 7 3.94 0.84 -10.43
C GLN A 7 3.76 1.61 -9.13
N LEU A 8 2.57 2.16 -8.89
CA LEU A 8 2.27 2.88 -7.65
C LEU A 8 2.41 1.97 -6.43
N GLU A 9 1.93 0.73 -6.50
CA GLU A 9 2.08 -0.24 -5.42
C GLU A 9 3.55 -0.56 -5.16
N HIS A 10 4.30 -0.80 -6.22
CA HIS A 10 5.72 -1.09 -6.10
C HIS A 10 6.48 0.07 -5.47
N GLU A 11 6.21 1.29 -5.93
CA GLU A 11 6.84 2.50 -5.38
C GLU A 11 6.48 2.71 -3.91
N GLY A 12 5.26 2.35 -3.53
CA GLY A 12 4.83 2.43 -2.14
C GLY A 12 5.64 1.53 -1.22
N TRP A 13 5.87 0.28 -1.62
CA TRP A 13 6.71 -0.64 -0.86
C TRP A 13 8.16 -0.19 -0.86
N GLU A 14 8.64 0.34 -1.96
CA GLU A 14 10.00 0.85 -2.06
C GLU A 14 10.22 2.02 -1.09
N ALA A 15 9.25 2.92 -0.99
CA ALA A 15 9.31 4.03 -0.04
C ALA A 15 9.37 3.52 1.41
N LEU A 16 8.55 2.49 1.73
CA LEU A 16 8.56 1.84 3.05
C LEU A 16 9.86 1.10 3.33
N ALA A 17 10.60 0.72 2.30
CA ALA A 17 11.90 0.06 2.43
C ALA A 17 13.06 1.05 2.43
N THR A 18 12.81 2.34 2.24
CA THR A 18 13.84 3.38 2.20
C THR A 18 14.00 4.06 3.55
N SER A 19 12.97 4.74 4.04
CA SER A 19 12.98 5.42 5.33
C SER A 19 11.59 5.86 5.72
N GLN A 20 11.40 6.21 7.00
CA GLN A 20 10.13 6.75 7.46
C GLN A 20 9.78 8.07 6.75
N VAL A 21 10.78 8.92 6.53
CA VAL A 21 10.58 10.21 5.86
C VAL A 21 10.14 9.99 4.42
N ALA A 22 10.82 9.11 3.68
CA ALA A 22 10.47 8.79 2.30
C ALA A 22 9.06 8.21 2.21
N ALA A 23 8.72 7.30 3.12
CA ALA A 23 7.40 6.68 3.16
C ALA A 23 6.31 7.72 3.42
N ARG A 24 6.48 8.56 4.43
CA ARG A 24 5.50 9.60 4.74
C ARG A 24 5.32 10.58 3.58
N SER A 25 6.41 10.97 2.93
CA SER A 25 6.33 11.86 1.78
C SER A 25 5.55 11.21 0.63
N TYR A 26 5.89 9.99 0.27
CA TYR A 26 5.23 9.27 -0.82
C TYR A 26 3.74 9.07 -0.53
N TRP A 27 3.43 8.50 0.62
CA TRP A 27 2.06 8.15 0.99
C TRP A 27 1.19 9.38 1.21
N SER A 28 1.75 10.51 1.65
CA SER A 28 0.99 11.74 1.80
C SER A 28 0.44 12.25 0.47
N HIS A 29 1.11 11.96 -0.63
CA HIS A 29 0.66 12.36 -1.97
C HIS A 29 -0.28 11.32 -2.59
N LEU A 30 -0.13 10.06 -2.24
CA LEU A 30 -0.90 8.98 -2.85
C LEU A 30 -2.25 8.75 -2.18
N LEU A 31 -2.32 8.88 -0.85
CA LEU A 31 -3.53 8.57 -0.10
C LEU A 31 -4.67 9.54 -0.38
N ALA A 32 -5.87 8.99 -0.56
CA ALA A 32 -7.08 9.80 -0.49
C ALA A 32 -7.26 10.29 0.96
N ASP A 33 -7.90 11.44 1.14
CA ASP A 33 -8.06 12.03 2.48
C ASP A 33 -8.80 11.10 3.44
N ASP A 34 -9.77 10.35 2.94
CA ASP A 34 -10.59 9.41 3.68
C ASP A 34 -10.17 7.95 3.49
N ALA A 35 -8.94 7.71 3.07
CA ALA A 35 -8.42 6.37 2.86
C ALA A 35 -8.53 5.50 4.11
N VAL A 36 -8.73 4.20 3.91
CA VAL A 36 -8.81 3.22 4.98
C VAL A 36 -7.79 2.12 4.74
N MET A 37 -7.07 1.73 5.78
CA MET A 37 -6.20 0.57 5.73
C MET A 37 -6.59 -0.44 6.79
N LEU A 38 -6.58 -1.71 6.41
CA LEU A 38 -6.88 -2.84 7.28
C LEU A 38 -5.65 -3.73 7.37
N PHE A 39 -5.22 -4.01 8.59
CA PHE A 39 -4.01 -4.80 8.85
C PHE A 39 -4.30 -5.97 9.78
N PRO A 40 -3.37 -6.95 9.84
CA PRO A 40 -3.51 -8.10 10.74
C PRO A 40 -3.72 -7.67 12.19
N GLY A 41 -4.45 -8.50 12.94
CA GLY A 41 -4.71 -8.23 14.36
C GLY A 41 -5.87 -7.30 14.60
N GLY A 42 -6.74 -7.12 13.62
CA GLY A 42 -7.92 -6.29 13.76
C GLY A 42 -7.62 -4.79 13.69
N VAL A 43 -6.49 -4.41 13.14
CA VAL A 43 -6.11 -3.00 13.04
C VAL A 43 -6.86 -2.34 11.88
N ARG A 44 -7.51 -1.24 12.17
CA ARG A 44 -8.18 -0.41 11.18
C ARG A 44 -7.72 1.03 11.35
N LEU A 45 -7.22 1.60 10.26
CA LEU A 45 -6.76 2.98 10.23
C LEU A 45 -7.67 3.78 9.32
N ASP A 46 -8.38 4.74 9.90
CA ASP A 46 -9.33 5.57 9.18
C ASP A 46 -8.73 6.95 8.92
N GLY A 47 -8.58 7.27 7.65
CA GLY A 47 -8.12 8.58 7.21
C GLY A 47 -6.61 8.67 7.04
N LYS A 48 -6.23 9.59 6.17
CA LYS A 48 -4.83 9.82 5.78
C LYS A 48 -3.92 10.09 6.98
N GLN A 49 -4.38 10.92 7.92
CA GLN A 49 -3.57 11.29 9.07
C GLN A 49 -3.20 10.07 9.93
N ALA A 50 -4.19 9.22 10.24
CA ALA A 50 -3.95 8.02 11.03
C ALA A 50 -2.98 7.07 10.34
N ILE A 51 -3.11 6.94 9.01
CA ILE A 51 -2.23 6.07 8.22
C ILE A 51 -0.80 6.60 8.26
N LEU A 52 -0.59 7.91 8.04
CA LEU A 52 0.75 8.50 8.06
C LEU A 52 1.41 8.36 9.43
N GLU A 53 0.65 8.50 10.50
CA GLU A 53 1.16 8.34 11.86
C GLU A 53 1.55 6.89 12.17
N SER A 54 0.97 5.92 11.47
CA SER A 54 1.26 4.51 11.69
C SER A 54 2.56 4.03 11.05
N ILE A 55 3.15 4.81 10.14
CA ILE A 55 4.36 4.41 9.42
C ILE A 55 5.53 4.26 10.40
N ALA A 56 6.08 3.02 10.45
CA ALA A 56 7.13 2.68 11.39
C ALA A 56 8.44 3.42 11.11
N VAL A 57 9.19 3.68 12.17
CA VAL A 57 10.53 4.28 12.06
C VAL A 57 11.48 3.34 11.33
N GLN A 58 11.38 2.03 11.62
CA GLN A 58 12.24 1.03 10.99
C GLN A 58 11.67 0.63 9.63
N PRO A 59 12.42 0.85 8.53
CA PRO A 59 11.94 0.49 7.20
C PRO A 59 12.00 -1.03 6.98
N TRP A 60 11.29 -1.48 5.95
CA TRP A 60 11.48 -2.84 5.46
C TRP A 60 12.88 -2.96 4.85
N LYS A 61 13.56 -4.07 5.15
CA LYS A 61 14.88 -4.37 4.58
C LYS A 61 14.76 -4.83 3.14
N SER A 62 13.73 -5.62 2.85
CA SER A 62 13.48 -6.18 1.53
C SER A 62 12.00 -6.45 1.35
N PHE A 63 11.58 -6.53 0.09
CA PHE A 63 10.21 -6.92 -0.26
C PHE A 63 10.19 -7.52 -1.65
N GLU A 64 9.18 -8.35 -1.89
CA GLU A 64 8.93 -8.93 -3.20
C GLU A 64 7.42 -9.02 -3.41
N LEU A 65 6.97 -8.61 -4.59
CA LEU A 65 5.57 -8.71 -5.00
C LEU A 65 5.44 -9.85 -5.99
N ALA A 66 4.47 -10.74 -5.77
CA ALA A 66 4.23 -11.90 -6.62
C ALA A 66 2.76 -11.97 -7.01
N ASP A 67 2.51 -12.59 -8.16
CA ASP A 67 1.15 -12.83 -8.67
C ASP A 67 0.31 -11.56 -8.78
N VAL A 68 0.92 -10.49 -9.26
CA VAL A 68 0.29 -9.18 -9.35
C VAL A 68 -0.80 -9.19 -10.43
N ARG A 69 -2.01 -8.75 -10.06
CA ARG A 69 -3.16 -8.66 -10.95
C ARG A 69 -3.86 -7.32 -10.79
N LEU A 70 -4.35 -6.79 -11.91
CA LEU A 70 -5.18 -5.61 -11.94
C LEU A 70 -6.63 -5.99 -12.22
N HIS A 71 -7.53 -5.36 -11.48
CA HIS A 71 -8.96 -5.50 -11.68
C HIS A 71 -9.58 -4.14 -11.92
N GLU A 72 -10.20 -3.96 -13.08
CA GLU A 72 -10.97 -2.76 -13.37
C GLU A 72 -12.35 -2.92 -12.77
N LEU A 73 -12.70 -2.06 -11.82
CA LEU A 73 -13.96 -2.15 -11.09
C LEU A 73 -15.02 -1.21 -11.62
N GLY A 74 -14.62 -0.27 -12.47
CA GLY A 74 -15.48 0.72 -13.06
C GLY A 74 -14.66 1.84 -13.64
N ALA A 75 -15.31 2.85 -14.22
CA ALA A 75 -14.62 4.03 -14.74
C ALA A 75 -13.90 4.75 -13.60
N GLY A 76 -12.59 4.86 -13.68
CA GLY A 76 -11.81 5.55 -12.65
C GLY A 76 -11.69 4.80 -11.33
N VAL A 77 -11.94 3.49 -11.30
CA VAL A 77 -11.76 2.66 -10.11
C VAL A 77 -11.04 1.38 -10.50
N GLY A 78 -9.94 1.09 -9.85
CA GLY A 78 -9.17 -0.12 -10.10
C GLY A 78 -8.57 -0.68 -8.83
N ALA A 79 -8.35 -1.99 -8.81
CA ALA A 79 -7.72 -2.67 -7.69
C ALA A 79 -6.48 -3.42 -8.15
N CYS A 80 -5.44 -3.39 -7.33
CA CYS A 80 -4.23 -4.18 -7.51
C CYS A 80 -4.21 -5.25 -6.45
N ILE A 81 -4.09 -6.51 -6.86
CA ILE A 81 -4.10 -7.66 -5.96
C ILE A 81 -2.80 -8.43 -6.15
N TYR A 82 -2.13 -8.79 -5.05
CA TYR A 82 -0.85 -9.49 -5.12
C TYR A 82 -0.54 -10.17 -3.80
N ARG A 83 0.54 -10.93 -3.81
CA ARG A 83 1.16 -11.48 -2.60
C ARG A 83 2.45 -10.71 -2.35
N VAL A 84 2.64 -10.26 -1.12
CA VAL A 84 3.89 -9.64 -0.71
C VAL A 84 4.63 -10.56 0.24
N THR A 85 5.96 -10.61 0.10
CA THR A 85 6.86 -11.17 1.12
C THR A 85 7.83 -10.06 1.46
N ALA A 86 7.91 -9.71 2.73
CA ALA A 86 8.73 -8.60 3.19
C ALA A 86 9.44 -8.97 4.48
N GLN A 87 10.58 -8.33 4.73
CA GLN A 87 11.39 -8.63 5.92
C GLN A 87 11.99 -7.35 6.49
N ARG A 88 11.90 -7.22 7.81
CA ARG A 88 12.64 -6.21 8.56
C ARG A 88 13.89 -6.82 9.14
N GLU A 89 14.87 -5.96 9.44
CA GLU A 89 16.13 -6.40 10.06
C GLU A 89 15.83 -7.08 11.39
N GLY A 90 16.35 -8.31 11.56
CA GLY A 90 16.20 -9.05 12.81
C GLY A 90 14.83 -9.67 13.06
N ALA A 91 13.93 -9.65 12.08
CA ALA A 91 12.59 -10.19 12.21
C ALA A 91 12.34 -11.31 11.19
N PRO A 92 11.40 -12.24 11.47
CA PRO A 92 11.03 -13.25 10.47
C PRO A 92 10.31 -12.61 9.28
N ALA A 93 10.35 -13.30 8.14
CA ALA A 93 9.68 -12.84 6.94
C ALA A 93 8.17 -12.75 7.15
N TYR A 94 7.57 -11.70 6.60
CA TYR A 94 6.14 -11.47 6.62
C TYR A 94 5.57 -11.72 5.22
N SER A 95 4.55 -12.54 5.13
CA SER A 95 3.85 -12.80 3.86
C SER A 95 2.36 -12.51 4.02
N ALA A 96 1.79 -11.86 3.01
CA ALA A 96 0.38 -11.49 3.04
C ALA A 96 -0.20 -11.42 1.63
N LEU A 97 -1.49 -11.68 1.53
CA LEU A 97 -2.27 -11.30 0.36
C LEU A 97 -2.69 -9.85 0.54
N VAL A 98 -2.56 -9.06 -0.51
CA VAL A 98 -2.81 -7.63 -0.47
C VAL A 98 -3.83 -7.24 -1.53
N SER A 99 -4.74 -6.35 -1.16
CA SER A 99 -5.57 -5.64 -2.12
C SER A 99 -5.46 -4.15 -1.87
N SER A 100 -5.27 -3.39 -2.95
CA SER A 100 -5.23 -1.93 -2.91
C SER A 100 -6.17 -1.40 -3.97
N THR A 101 -7.16 -0.62 -3.53
CA THR A 101 -8.17 -0.03 -4.41
C THR A 101 -7.89 1.44 -4.60
N TYR A 102 -7.83 1.85 -5.86
CA TYR A 102 -7.51 3.21 -6.28
C TYR A 102 -8.71 3.85 -6.94
N CYS A 103 -8.90 5.13 -6.67
CA CYS A 103 -9.89 5.97 -7.33
C CYS A 103 -9.19 7.09 -8.09
N ARG A 104 -9.63 7.33 -9.32
CA ARG A 104 -9.08 8.41 -10.12
C ARG A 104 -9.75 9.72 -9.74
N GLN A 105 -8.93 10.70 -9.37
CA GLN A 105 -9.36 12.05 -9.06
C GLN A 105 -8.82 13.01 -10.12
N GLU A 106 -9.16 14.29 -10.01
CA GLU A 106 -8.77 15.30 -10.98
C GLU A 106 -7.26 15.32 -11.26
N ASP A 107 -6.46 15.19 -10.21
CA ASP A 107 -5.01 15.27 -10.28
C ASP A 107 -4.31 13.91 -10.29
N GLY A 108 -5.05 12.82 -10.54
CA GLY A 108 -4.48 11.49 -10.67
C GLY A 108 -5.12 10.46 -9.76
N TRP A 109 -4.49 9.29 -9.70
CA TRP A 109 -4.96 8.18 -8.89
C TRP A 109 -4.66 8.40 -7.41
N ARG A 110 -5.64 8.02 -6.56
CA ARG A 110 -5.47 8.05 -5.10
C ARG A 110 -5.84 6.71 -4.52
N LEU A 111 -5.05 6.25 -3.54
CA LEU A 111 -5.33 5.02 -2.81
C LEU A 111 -6.49 5.24 -1.84
N ALA A 112 -7.57 4.49 -2.03
CA ALA A 112 -8.76 4.60 -1.21
C ALA A 112 -8.82 3.55 -0.11
N ILE A 113 -8.48 2.29 -0.44
CA ILE A 113 -8.54 1.17 0.50
C ILE A 113 -7.33 0.27 0.27
N HIS A 114 -6.70 -0.14 1.36
CA HIS A 114 -5.60 -1.10 1.34
C HIS A 114 -5.81 -2.12 2.45
N GLN A 115 -5.68 -3.39 2.10
CA GLN A 115 -5.86 -4.47 3.08
C GLN A 115 -4.76 -5.52 2.92
N GLN A 116 -4.25 -5.99 4.06
CA GLN A 116 -3.29 -7.09 4.11
C GLN A 116 -3.85 -8.23 4.94
N THR A 117 -3.79 -9.44 4.38
CA THR A 117 -4.21 -10.67 5.05
C THR A 117 -3.02 -11.62 5.11
N PRO A 118 -2.47 -11.90 6.29
CA PRO A 118 -1.31 -12.79 6.41
C PRO A 118 -1.58 -14.19 5.88
N VAL A 119 -0.58 -14.79 5.29
CA VAL A 119 -0.64 -16.17 4.78
C VAL A 119 0.54 -16.99 5.23
#